data_dc5bc499041b3f87b54ed451a6b663c0
#
_entry.id   dc5bc499041b3f87b54ed451a6b663c0
#
_cell.length_a   1.000
_cell.length_b   1.000
_cell.length_c   1.000
_cell.angle_alpha   90.00
_cell.angle_beta   90.00
_cell.angle_gamma   90.00
#
_symmetry.space_group_name_H-M   'P 1'
#
loop_
_entity.id
_entity.type
_entity.pdbx_description
1 polymer ?
#
loop_
_entity_poly.entity_id
_entity_poly.type
_entity_poly.pdbx_seq_one_letter_code
_entity_poly.pdbx_strand_id
1 'polypeptide(L)'
;MLKTTKTTPNPYEEIATFKDGFYHFDFSGSRSWLEEQGKKNFGPHFRIYPEDHELLLSLLVYAIGDREGAEKRNLDLKKGILLNGPIGCGKTTLITLVGYFFPPERQYQVKSAREISFEYEKEGYNTITKYGKIHPGKPNTAIWCFDDIGIEQPQKYFGNECNVLAEILFSRYELFVNKGIPTHITTNLSASELEEKYGNRIRSRMREMFNLVAFDKDSKDKRS
;
A
#
# COMPACT_ATOMS: atom_id res chain seq x y z
N MET A 1 26.93 7.47 -27.04
CA MET A 1 26.05 7.81 -25.89
C MET A 1 25.63 6.51 -25.23
N LEU A 2 26.22 6.17 -24.10
CA LEU A 2 25.84 5.01 -23.29
C LEU A 2 24.48 5.32 -22.65
N LYS A 3 23.45 4.56 -23.02
CA LYS A 3 22.17 4.55 -22.28
C LYS A 3 22.47 3.97 -20.90
N THR A 4 22.55 4.83 -19.88
CA THR A 4 22.50 4.40 -18.49
C THR A 4 21.12 3.75 -18.26
N THR A 5 21.08 2.43 -18.24
CA THR A 5 19.95 1.68 -17.72
C THR A 5 19.81 2.09 -16.26
N LYS A 6 18.77 2.85 -15.92
CA LYS A 6 18.41 3.11 -14.51
C LYS A 6 18.05 1.76 -13.90
N THR A 7 18.99 1.15 -13.19
CA THR A 7 18.70 -0.02 -12.34
C THR A 7 17.70 0.42 -11.27
N THR A 8 16.64 -0.35 -11.09
CA THR A 8 15.68 -0.13 -9.99
C THR A 8 16.44 -0.26 -8.68
N PRO A 9 16.32 0.71 -7.74
CA PRO A 9 16.97 0.63 -6.44
C PRO A 9 16.59 -0.67 -5.72
N ASN A 10 17.59 -1.36 -5.16
CA ASN A 10 17.40 -2.64 -4.51
C ASN A 10 18.06 -2.66 -3.13
N PRO A 11 17.31 -2.52 -2.03
CA PRO A 11 17.89 -2.48 -0.70
C PRO A 11 18.57 -3.79 -0.29
N TYR A 12 18.17 -4.92 -0.88
CA TYR A 12 18.79 -6.23 -0.63
C TYR A 12 20.24 -6.31 -1.13
N GLU A 13 20.58 -5.54 -2.17
CA GLU A 13 21.93 -5.46 -2.72
C GLU A 13 22.75 -4.31 -2.10
N GLU A 14 22.07 -3.22 -1.73
CA GLU A 14 22.73 -1.96 -1.36
C GLU A 14 23.02 -1.86 0.15
N ILE A 15 22.11 -2.35 1.01
CA ILE A 15 22.20 -2.14 2.47
C ILE A 15 21.96 -3.37 3.33
N ALA A 16 21.49 -4.49 2.76
CA ALA A 16 21.28 -5.71 3.53
C ALA A 16 22.59 -6.46 3.78
N THR A 17 22.69 -7.10 4.94
CA THR A 17 23.74 -8.08 5.23
C THR A 17 23.17 -9.48 5.12
N PHE A 18 23.74 -10.33 4.25
CA PHE A 18 23.31 -11.71 4.14
C PHE A 18 24.12 -12.57 5.11
N LYS A 19 23.42 -13.20 6.07
CA LYS A 19 24.02 -14.06 7.09
C LYS A 19 23.06 -15.19 7.48
N ASP A 20 23.58 -16.39 7.69
CA ASP A 20 22.83 -17.58 8.14
C ASP A 20 21.60 -17.90 7.26
N GLY A 21 21.68 -17.62 5.95
CA GLY A 21 20.59 -17.85 4.99
C GLY A 21 19.51 -16.76 4.94
N PHE A 22 19.69 -15.66 5.65
CA PHE A 22 18.72 -14.55 5.74
C PHE A 22 19.36 -13.20 5.42
N TYR A 23 18.56 -12.29 4.89
CA TYR A 23 18.91 -10.89 4.77
C TYR A 23 18.57 -10.16 6.07
N HIS A 24 19.57 -9.45 6.61
CA HIS A 24 19.42 -8.63 7.81
C HIS A 24 19.49 -7.17 7.43
N PHE A 25 18.52 -6.41 7.92
CA PHE A 25 18.44 -4.95 7.77
C PHE A 25 18.53 -4.28 9.14
N ASP A 26 19.39 -3.29 9.28
CA ASP A 26 19.30 -2.39 10.41
C ASP A 26 18.34 -1.23 10.11
N PHE A 27 17.65 -0.75 11.14
CA PHE A 27 16.64 0.30 10.96
C PHE A 27 17.24 1.63 10.52
N SER A 28 18.39 2.01 11.06
CA SER A 28 19.03 3.30 10.76
C SER A 28 19.47 3.35 9.30
N GLY A 29 20.13 2.30 8.80
CA GLY A 29 20.52 2.17 7.41
C GLY A 29 19.32 2.14 6.47
N SER A 30 18.28 1.36 6.81
CA SER A 30 17.04 1.27 6.03
C SER A 30 16.33 2.63 5.93
N ARG A 31 16.20 3.36 7.05
CA ARG A 31 15.63 4.70 7.08
C ARG A 31 16.43 5.68 6.24
N SER A 32 17.76 5.69 6.38
CA SER A 32 18.63 6.59 5.62
C SER A 32 18.55 6.32 4.12
N TRP A 33 18.55 5.05 3.73
CA TRP A 33 18.38 4.64 2.34
C TRP A 33 17.01 5.08 1.78
N LEU A 34 15.92 4.86 2.53
CA LEU A 34 14.58 5.32 2.13
C LEU A 34 14.51 6.84 1.98
N GLU A 35 15.16 7.60 2.87
CA GLU A 35 15.21 9.04 2.76
C GLU A 35 15.96 9.49 1.49
N GLU A 36 17.03 8.83 1.12
CA GLU A 36 17.73 9.10 -0.15
C GLU A 36 16.87 8.76 -1.38
N GLN A 37 16.18 7.62 -1.38
CA GLN A 37 15.25 7.28 -2.46
C GLN A 37 14.07 8.28 -2.50
N GLY A 38 13.60 8.71 -1.35
CA GLY A 38 12.56 9.72 -1.22
C GLY A 38 13.00 11.06 -1.83
N LYS A 39 14.22 11.52 -1.56
CA LYS A 39 14.79 12.73 -2.18
C LYS A 39 14.88 12.60 -3.70
N LYS A 40 15.23 11.43 -4.23
CA LYS A 40 15.31 11.19 -5.69
C LYS A 40 13.93 11.19 -6.35
N ASN A 41 12.90 10.67 -5.67
CA ASN A 41 11.58 10.46 -6.26
C ASN A 41 10.61 11.64 -6.03
N PHE A 42 10.73 12.31 -4.88
CA PHE A 42 9.77 13.33 -4.41
C PHE A 42 10.38 14.71 -4.19
N GLY A 43 11.68 14.84 -4.40
CA GLY A 43 12.40 16.11 -4.31
C GLY A 43 13.32 16.22 -3.10
N PRO A 44 14.29 17.17 -3.15
CA PRO A 44 15.41 17.26 -2.19
C PRO A 44 14.97 17.58 -0.75
N HIS A 45 13.76 18.07 -0.57
CA HIS A 45 13.22 18.43 0.76
C HIS A 45 12.58 17.22 1.47
N PHE A 46 12.47 16.08 0.80
CA PHE A 46 11.91 14.88 1.42
C PHE A 46 12.68 14.47 2.67
N ARG A 47 11.97 14.19 3.75
CA ARG A 47 12.51 13.73 5.03
C ARG A 47 11.60 12.68 5.65
N ILE A 48 12.22 11.77 6.40
CA ILE A 48 11.52 10.87 7.32
C ILE A 48 11.65 11.45 8.72
N TYR A 49 10.55 11.85 9.31
CA TYR A 49 10.53 12.53 10.60
C TYR A 49 10.62 11.53 11.76
N PRO A 50 11.22 11.94 12.91
CA PRO A 50 11.37 11.06 14.07
C PRO A 50 10.06 10.48 14.59
N GLU A 51 8.98 11.25 14.55
CA GLU A 51 7.64 10.84 14.98
C GLU A 51 7.07 9.68 14.13
N ASP A 52 7.58 9.48 12.92
CA ASP A 52 7.15 8.39 12.02
C ASP A 52 8.00 7.12 12.17
N HIS A 53 9.06 7.12 12.97
CA HIS A 53 10.01 6.01 13.01
C HIS A 53 9.38 4.69 13.42
N GLU A 54 8.50 4.67 14.42
CA GLU A 54 7.81 3.44 14.87
C GLU A 54 6.83 2.92 13.81
N LEU A 55 6.14 3.83 13.13
CA LEU A 55 5.28 3.47 12.01
C LEU A 55 6.11 2.91 10.86
N LEU A 56 7.21 3.56 10.49
CA LEU A 56 8.12 3.08 9.45
C LEU A 56 8.70 1.72 9.81
N LEU A 57 9.15 1.53 11.05
CA LEU A 57 9.67 0.25 11.52
C LEU A 57 8.62 -0.87 11.38
N SER A 58 7.37 -0.59 11.72
CA SER A 58 6.26 -1.54 11.55
C SER A 58 6.04 -1.92 10.09
N LEU A 59 6.11 -0.96 9.18
CA LEU A 59 5.99 -1.19 7.74
C LEU A 59 7.18 -1.99 7.18
N LEU A 60 8.41 -1.71 7.62
CA LEU A 60 9.61 -2.43 7.20
C LEU A 60 9.59 -3.88 7.68
N VAL A 61 9.27 -4.10 8.96
CA VAL A 61 9.11 -5.45 9.55
C VAL A 61 8.10 -6.27 8.74
N TYR A 62 6.96 -5.67 8.39
CA TYR A 62 5.95 -6.32 7.56
C TYR A 62 6.47 -6.58 6.14
N ALA A 63 7.16 -5.62 5.52
CA ALA A 63 7.65 -5.71 4.14
C ALA A 63 8.65 -6.86 3.97
N ILE A 64 9.65 -6.96 4.86
CA ILE A 64 10.68 -8.00 4.80
C ILE A 64 10.19 -9.37 5.33
N GLY A 65 9.00 -9.42 5.94
CA GLY A 65 8.42 -10.66 6.47
C GLY A 65 9.06 -11.14 7.77
N ASP A 66 9.59 -10.23 8.58
CA ASP A 66 10.16 -10.55 9.90
C ASP A 66 9.05 -11.01 10.85
N ARG A 67 9.03 -12.32 11.13
CA ARG A 67 7.98 -12.96 11.94
C ARG A 67 8.00 -12.48 13.39
N GLU A 68 9.17 -12.43 13.99
CA GLU A 68 9.32 -12.02 15.39
C GLU A 68 8.97 -10.54 15.58
N GLY A 69 9.46 -9.69 14.69
CA GLY A 69 9.13 -8.27 14.68
C GLY A 69 7.65 -8.01 14.43
N ALA A 70 7.01 -8.79 13.56
CA ALA A 70 5.58 -8.70 13.26
C ALA A 70 4.72 -9.12 14.47
N GLU A 71 5.07 -10.22 15.14
CA GLU A 71 4.38 -10.68 16.35
C GLU A 71 4.42 -9.62 17.47
N LYS A 72 5.60 -9.03 17.72
CA LYS A 72 5.77 -7.94 18.71
C LYS A 72 4.92 -6.70 18.41
N ARG A 73 4.51 -6.51 17.14
CA ARG A 73 3.71 -5.38 16.66
C ARG A 73 2.26 -5.73 16.36
N ASN A 74 1.84 -6.97 16.67
CA ASN A 74 0.51 -7.50 16.34
C ASN A 74 0.18 -7.37 14.83
N LEU A 75 1.17 -7.61 13.96
CA LEU A 75 1.00 -7.62 12.52
C LEU A 75 0.86 -9.07 12.03
N ASP A 76 -0.20 -9.34 11.30
CA ASP A 76 -0.39 -10.60 10.59
C ASP A 76 0.22 -10.48 9.18
N LEU A 77 1.30 -11.22 8.91
CA LEU A 77 2.01 -11.19 7.63
C LEU A 77 1.17 -11.71 6.45
N LYS A 78 0.03 -12.35 6.71
CA LYS A 78 -0.92 -12.79 5.67
C LYS A 78 -1.86 -11.69 5.24
N LYS A 79 -2.19 -10.74 6.13
CA LYS A 79 -3.05 -9.60 5.84
C LYS A 79 -2.30 -8.53 5.05
N GLY A 80 -3.03 -7.68 4.35
CA GLY A 80 -2.48 -6.45 3.78
C GLY A 80 -2.29 -5.35 4.83
N ILE A 81 -1.87 -4.18 4.37
CA ILE A 81 -1.74 -2.96 5.20
C ILE A 81 -2.86 -2.00 4.85
N LEU A 82 -3.55 -1.49 5.86
CA LEU A 82 -4.33 -0.28 5.81
C LEU A 82 -3.50 0.83 6.48
N LEU A 83 -2.91 1.69 5.66
CA LEU A 83 -2.14 2.84 6.14
C LEU A 83 -3.07 4.04 6.29
N ASN A 84 -3.33 4.45 7.53
CA ASN A 84 -4.23 5.54 7.86
C ASN A 84 -3.46 6.77 8.37
N GLY A 85 -4.00 7.95 8.16
CA GLY A 85 -3.46 9.19 8.73
C GLY A 85 -4.01 10.44 8.07
N PRO A 86 -3.75 11.63 8.67
CA PRO A 86 -4.21 12.92 8.17
C PRO A 86 -3.81 13.19 6.72
N ILE A 87 -4.47 14.17 6.11
CA ILE A 87 -4.08 14.69 4.80
C ILE A 87 -2.67 15.30 4.90
N GLY A 88 -1.81 15.00 3.92
CA GLY A 88 -0.45 15.56 3.87
C GLY A 88 0.60 14.87 4.75
N CYS A 89 0.23 13.91 5.61
CA CYS A 89 1.20 13.24 6.51
C CYS A 89 2.22 12.32 5.81
N GLY A 90 2.07 12.05 4.49
CA GLY A 90 3.05 11.29 3.71
C GLY A 90 2.67 9.82 3.43
N LYS A 91 1.40 9.41 3.56
CA LYS A 91 0.94 8.02 3.32
C LYS A 91 1.38 7.46 1.97
N THR A 92 1.00 8.12 0.88
CA THR A 92 1.33 7.70 -0.49
C THR A 92 2.83 7.57 -0.71
N THR A 93 3.58 8.54 -0.22
CA THR A 93 5.04 8.56 -0.35
C THR A 93 5.67 7.40 0.42
N LEU A 94 5.24 7.19 1.67
CA LEU A 94 5.80 6.15 2.52
C LEU A 94 5.47 4.75 2.01
N ILE A 95 4.21 4.48 1.63
CA ILE A 95 3.82 3.18 1.08
C ILE A 95 4.57 2.89 -0.24
N THR A 96 4.79 3.90 -1.07
CA THR A 96 5.57 3.76 -2.32
C THR A 96 7.03 3.40 -2.03
N LEU A 97 7.67 4.08 -1.08
CA LEU A 97 9.07 3.83 -0.72
C LEU A 97 9.27 2.47 -0.04
N VAL A 98 8.42 2.11 0.91
CA VAL A 98 8.48 0.81 1.59
C VAL A 98 8.30 -0.34 0.59
N GLY A 99 7.64 -0.10 -0.53
CA GLY A 99 7.51 -1.06 -1.63
C GLY A 99 8.84 -1.68 -2.09
N TYR A 100 9.95 -0.95 -2.00
CA TYR A 100 11.28 -1.47 -2.35
C TYR A 100 11.76 -2.63 -1.46
N PHE A 101 11.25 -2.73 -0.24
CA PHE A 101 11.64 -3.78 0.72
C PHE A 101 10.81 -5.06 0.61
N PHE A 102 9.77 -5.06 -0.23
CA PHE A 102 9.02 -6.30 -0.47
C PHE A 102 9.78 -7.21 -1.43
N PRO A 103 9.87 -8.51 -1.13
CA PRO A 103 10.46 -9.47 -2.04
C PRO A 103 9.61 -9.58 -3.33
N PRO A 104 10.20 -10.05 -4.45
CA PRO A 104 9.55 -10.02 -5.77
C PRO A 104 8.13 -10.63 -5.81
N GLU A 105 7.89 -11.69 -5.06
CA GLU A 105 6.60 -12.39 -5.00
C GLU A 105 5.52 -11.62 -4.22
N ARG A 106 5.92 -10.64 -3.42
CA ARG A 106 5.03 -9.77 -2.62
C ARG A 106 4.98 -8.34 -3.13
N GLN A 107 5.66 -8.03 -4.22
CA GLN A 107 5.63 -6.71 -4.85
C GLN A 107 4.20 -6.32 -5.23
N TYR A 108 3.87 -5.06 -5.03
CA TYR A 108 2.56 -4.49 -5.35
C TYR A 108 2.68 -3.28 -6.25
N GLN A 109 1.58 -2.95 -6.91
CA GLN A 109 1.44 -1.73 -7.70
C GLN A 109 0.55 -0.75 -6.94
N VAL A 110 0.99 0.50 -6.85
CA VAL A 110 0.19 1.59 -6.27
C VAL A 110 -0.72 2.17 -7.35
N LYS A 111 -2.01 2.28 -7.04
CA LYS A 111 -3.00 2.85 -7.95
C LYS A 111 -3.96 3.76 -7.19
N SER A 112 -4.09 5.00 -7.63
CA SER A 112 -5.01 5.96 -7.03
C SER A 112 -6.47 5.52 -7.18
N ALA A 113 -7.23 5.57 -6.09
CA ALA A 113 -8.68 5.31 -6.08
C ALA A 113 -9.43 6.25 -7.05
N ARG A 114 -8.99 7.50 -7.14
CA ARG A 114 -9.55 8.48 -8.07
C ARG A 114 -9.32 8.09 -9.54
N GLU A 115 -8.12 7.63 -9.89
CA GLU A 115 -7.83 7.18 -11.25
C GLU A 115 -8.64 5.95 -11.63
N ILE A 116 -8.87 5.01 -10.68
CA ILE A 116 -9.73 3.85 -10.90
C ILE A 116 -11.16 4.29 -11.23
N SER A 117 -11.68 5.31 -10.55
CA SER A 117 -13.01 5.86 -10.84
C SER A 117 -13.09 6.44 -12.25
N PHE A 118 -12.08 7.18 -12.71
CA PHE A 118 -12.04 7.69 -14.08
C PHE A 118 -11.87 6.60 -15.14
N GLU A 119 -11.14 5.53 -14.82
CA GLU A 119 -11.08 4.35 -15.70
C GLU A 119 -12.45 3.68 -15.84
N TYR A 120 -13.22 3.60 -14.75
CA TYR A 120 -14.56 3.02 -14.76
C TYR A 120 -15.54 3.81 -15.66
N GLU A 121 -15.45 5.14 -15.70
CA GLU A 121 -16.27 5.95 -16.63
C GLU A 121 -16.05 5.55 -18.09
N LYS A 122 -14.84 5.10 -18.44
CA LYS A 122 -14.47 4.72 -19.80
C LYS A 122 -14.68 3.24 -20.10
N GLU A 123 -14.30 2.36 -19.16
CA GLU A 123 -14.18 0.92 -19.36
C GLU A 123 -15.29 0.11 -18.66
N GLY A 124 -16.08 0.78 -17.80
CA GLY A 124 -17.16 0.14 -17.04
C GLY A 124 -16.68 -1.02 -16.19
N TYR A 125 -17.44 -2.12 -16.19
CA TYR A 125 -17.15 -3.30 -15.38
C TYR A 125 -15.80 -3.97 -15.66
N ASN A 126 -15.16 -3.69 -16.79
CA ASN A 126 -13.81 -4.17 -17.07
C ASN A 126 -12.80 -3.63 -16.05
N THR A 127 -12.98 -2.41 -15.57
CA THR A 127 -12.16 -1.81 -14.50
C THR A 127 -12.26 -2.62 -13.20
N ILE A 128 -13.46 -3.02 -12.80
CA ILE A 128 -13.66 -3.86 -11.61
C ILE A 128 -12.95 -5.20 -11.78
N THR A 129 -13.10 -5.82 -12.95
CA THR A 129 -12.41 -7.09 -13.26
C THR A 129 -10.89 -6.94 -13.24
N LYS A 130 -10.36 -5.86 -13.82
CA LYS A 130 -8.93 -5.55 -13.89
C LYS A 130 -8.27 -5.48 -12.50
N TYR A 131 -8.91 -4.83 -11.55
CA TYR A 131 -8.38 -4.62 -10.20
C TYR A 131 -8.85 -5.68 -9.18
N GLY A 132 -10.02 -6.28 -9.41
CA GLY A 132 -10.63 -7.24 -8.52
C GLY A 132 -10.22 -8.70 -8.75
N LYS A 133 -9.68 -9.05 -9.93
CA LYS A 133 -9.36 -10.43 -10.29
C LYS A 133 -7.91 -10.63 -10.69
N ILE A 134 -7.46 -11.88 -10.70
CA ILE A 134 -6.15 -12.27 -11.27
C ILE A 134 -6.35 -12.47 -12.77
N HIS A 135 -5.48 -11.86 -13.56
CA HIS A 135 -5.46 -12.10 -15.00
C HIS A 135 -4.60 -13.34 -15.32
N PRO A 136 -5.12 -14.34 -16.03
CA PRO A 136 -4.34 -15.47 -16.51
C PRO A 136 -3.15 -14.97 -17.34
N GLY A 137 -1.94 -15.49 -17.04
CA GLY A 137 -0.71 -15.11 -17.78
C GLY A 137 -0.01 -13.82 -17.30
N LYS A 138 -0.55 -13.15 -16.25
CA LYS A 138 0.10 -11.97 -15.65
C LYS A 138 0.17 -12.11 -14.11
N PRO A 139 0.95 -13.05 -13.58
CA PRO A 139 0.98 -13.33 -12.14
C PRO A 139 1.41 -12.12 -11.28
N ASN A 140 2.29 -11.26 -11.80
CA ASN A 140 2.80 -10.09 -11.08
C ASN A 140 1.81 -8.92 -10.95
N THR A 141 0.58 -9.05 -11.49
CA THR A 141 -0.47 -8.03 -11.33
C THR A 141 -1.43 -8.35 -10.19
N ALA A 142 -1.11 -9.33 -9.35
CA ALA A 142 -2.04 -9.84 -8.36
C ALA A 142 -2.16 -8.97 -7.10
N ILE A 143 -1.11 -8.24 -6.71
CA ILE A 143 -1.11 -7.43 -5.47
C ILE A 143 -1.21 -5.95 -5.81
N TRP A 144 -2.20 -5.29 -5.22
CA TRP A 144 -2.46 -3.86 -5.41
C TRP A 144 -2.37 -3.11 -4.08
N CYS A 145 -1.93 -1.86 -4.17
CA CYS A 145 -2.14 -0.86 -3.14
C CYS A 145 -3.07 0.23 -3.71
N PHE A 146 -4.31 0.29 -3.22
CA PHE A 146 -5.23 1.35 -3.61
C PHE A 146 -5.00 2.57 -2.73
N ASP A 147 -4.52 3.63 -3.36
CA ASP A 147 -4.10 4.84 -2.67
C ASP A 147 -5.25 5.85 -2.56
N ASP A 148 -5.34 6.47 -1.37
CA ASP A 148 -6.34 7.47 -1.02
C ASP A 148 -7.79 6.98 -1.26
N ILE A 149 -8.14 5.76 -0.79
CA ILE A 149 -9.54 5.32 -0.84
C ILE A 149 -10.41 6.25 0.02
N GLY A 150 -11.61 6.51 -0.48
CA GLY A 150 -12.58 7.38 0.17
C GLY A 150 -12.72 8.76 -0.48
N ILE A 151 -11.78 9.19 -1.32
CA ILE A 151 -11.89 10.46 -2.04
C ILE A 151 -12.72 10.36 -3.34
N GLU A 152 -12.84 9.13 -3.87
CA GLU A 152 -13.59 8.88 -5.08
C GLU A 152 -15.10 9.12 -4.88
N GLN A 153 -15.80 9.52 -5.95
CA GLN A 153 -17.24 9.61 -5.96
C GLN A 153 -17.85 8.37 -6.63
N PRO A 154 -19.08 7.98 -6.26
CA PRO A 154 -19.81 6.95 -7.00
C PRO A 154 -19.90 7.34 -8.47
N GLN A 155 -19.69 6.38 -9.36
CA GLN A 155 -19.66 6.59 -10.80
C GLN A 155 -20.91 6.01 -11.46
N LYS A 156 -21.32 6.59 -12.58
CA LYS A 156 -22.43 6.08 -13.40
C LYS A 156 -21.88 5.47 -14.67
N TYR A 157 -22.35 4.28 -14.99
CA TYR A 157 -22.06 3.62 -16.25
C TYR A 157 -23.38 3.13 -16.87
N PHE A 158 -23.74 3.67 -18.05
CA PHE A 158 -25.03 3.45 -18.69
C PHE A 158 -26.24 3.72 -17.75
N GLY A 159 -26.15 4.75 -16.93
CA GLY A 159 -27.23 5.13 -16.00
C GLY A 159 -27.25 4.40 -14.65
N ASN A 160 -26.50 3.34 -14.50
CA ASN A 160 -26.39 2.59 -13.22
C ASN A 160 -25.26 3.21 -12.36
N GLU A 161 -25.61 3.60 -11.15
CA GLU A 161 -24.66 4.08 -10.16
C GLU A 161 -23.91 2.91 -9.51
N CYS A 162 -22.59 3.04 -9.39
CA CYS A 162 -21.73 2.01 -8.83
C CYS A 162 -20.70 2.61 -7.89
N ASN A 163 -20.57 2.05 -6.69
CA ASN A 163 -19.41 2.29 -5.85
C ASN A 163 -18.28 1.34 -6.28
N VAL A 164 -17.46 1.81 -7.22
CA VAL A 164 -16.44 1.01 -7.91
C VAL A 164 -15.45 0.39 -6.96
N LEU A 165 -14.94 1.15 -5.99
CA LEU A 165 -13.98 0.65 -5.01
C LEU A 165 -14.63 -0.37 -4.06
N ALA A 166 -15.91 -0.21 -3.72
CA ALA A 166 -16.64 -1.21 -2.95
C ALA A 166 -16.66 -2.57 -3.67
N GLU A 167 -16.99 -2.60 -4.95
CA GLU A 167 -17.02 -3.82 -5.77
C GLU A 167 -15.63 -4.44 -5.93
N ILE A 168 -14.61 -3.62 -6.13
CA ILE A 168 -13.22 -4.08 -6.17
C ILE A 168 -12.83 -4.70 -4.82
N LEU A 169 -13.11 -4.05 -3.70
CA LEU A 169 -12.79 -4.56 -2.36
C LEU A 169 -13.53 -5.87 -2.05
N PHE A 170 -14.78 -6.04 -2.51
CA PHE A 170 -15.48 -7.32 -2.41
C PHE A 170 -14.74 -8.44 -3.15
N SER A 171 -14.35 -8.18 -4.40
CA SER A 171 -13.59 -9.14 -5.21
C SER A 171 -12.20 -9.44 -4.62
N ARG A 172 -11.54 -8.43 -4.06
CA ARG A 172 -10.24 -8.58 -3.37
C ARG A 172 -10.36 -9.41 -2.09
N TYR A 173 -11.46 -9.28 -1.35
CA TYR A 173 -11.72 -10.14 -0.20
C TYR A 173 -11.82 -11.62 -0.59
N GLU A 174 -12.51 -11.94 -1.70
CA GLU A 174 -12.58 -13.30 -2.21
C GLU A 174 -11.18 -13.85 -2.59
N LEU A 175 -10.32 -13.01 -3.19
CA LEU A 175 -8.94 -13.39 -3.48
C LEU A 175 -8.11 -13.63 -2.21
N PHE A 176 -8.31 -12.80 -1.20
CA PHE A 176 -7.66 -12.96 0.08
C PHE A 176 -8.05 -14.27 0.76
N VAL A 177 -9.34 -14.54 0.88
CA VAL A 177 -9.85 -15.76 1.55
C VAL A 177 -9.49 -17.04 0.77
N ASN A 178 -9.64 -17.03 -0.55
CA ASN A 178 -9.50 -18.24 -1.35
C ASN A 178 -8.05 -18.53 -1.80
N LYS A 179 -7.20 -17.49 -1.88
CA LYS A 179 -5.85 -17.59 -2.45
C LYS A 179 -4.75 -16.96 -1.60
N GLY A 180 -5.09 -16.35 -0.46
CA GLY A 180 -4.12 -15.68 0.39
C GLY A 180 -3.46 -14.46 -0.25
N ILE A 181 -4.08 -13.84 -1.27
CA ILE A 181 -3.51 -12.69 -1.96
C ILE A 181 -3.88 -11.42 -1.21
N PRO A 182 -2.91 -10.71 -0.62
CA PRO A 182 -3.18 -9.49 0.11
C PRO A 182 -3.53 -8.33 -0.83
N THR A 183 -4.09 -7.29 -0.24
CA THR A 183 -4.30 -5.98 -0.85
C THR A 183 -3.82 -4.96 0.16
N HIS A 184 -3.25 -3.85 -0.30
CA HIS A 184 -2.89 -2.73 0.55
C HIS A 184 -3.80 -1.55 0.23
N ILE A 185 -4.05 -0.69 1.19
CA ILE A 185 -4.81 0.55 0.99
C ILE A 185 -4.21 1.68 1.81
N THR A 186 -4.40 2.90 1.34
CA THR A 186 -4.19 4.11 2.14
C THR A 186 -5.49 4.90 2.23
N THR A 187 -5.71 5.59 3.33
CA THR A 187 -6.89 6.44 3.52
C THR A 187 -6.65 7.48 4.61
N ASN A 188 -7.38 8.58 4.52
CA ASN A 188 -7.51 9.56 5.60
C ASN A 188 -8.83 9.43 6.37
N LEU A 189 -9.70 8.50 5.97
CA LEU A 189 -10.98 8.30 6.59
C LEU A 189 -10.86 7.53 7.91
N SER A 190 -11.67 7.92 8.88
CA SER A 190 -11.90 7.15 10.10
C SER A 190 -12.66 5.86 9.83
N ALA A 191 -12.75 5.00 10.84
CA ALA A 191 -13.50 3.75 10.75
C ALA A 191 -14.99 3.96 10.46
N SER A 192 -15.60 5.00 11.04
CA SER A 192 -17.01 5.37 10.82
C SER A 192 -17.24 5.90 9.41
N GLU A 193 -16.36 6.77 8.91
CA GLU A 193 -16.46 7.30 7.55
C GLU A 193 -16.26 6.20 6.49
N LEU A 194 -15.36 5.24 6.72
CA LEU A 194 -15.22 4.07 5.85
C LEU A 194 -16.49 3.21 5.84
N GLU A 195 -17.15 3.05 7.00
CA GLU A 195 -18.42 2.32 7.10
C GLU A 195 -19.56 3.05 6.39
N GLU A 196 -19.65 4.36 6.55
CA GLU A 196 -20.63 5.20 5.86
C GLU A 196 -20.47 5.13 4.34
N LYS A 197 -19.22 5.19 3.87
CA LYS A 197 -18.91 5.22 2.43
C LYS A 197 -19.05 3.88 1.72
N TYR A 198 -18.60 2.79 2.37
CA TYR A 198 -18.53 1.45 1.75
C TYR A 198 -19.54 0.45 2.33
N GLY A 199 -20.21 0.79 3.40
CA GLY A 199 -21.15 -0.05 4.11
C GLY A 199 -20.49 -1.01 5.11
N ASN A 200 -21.29 -1.47 6.07
CA ASN A 200 -20.82 -2.30 7.18
C ASN A 200 -20.23 -3.65 6.72
N ARG A 201 -20.74 -4.22 5.61
CA ARG A 201 -20.23 -5.49 5.06
C ARG A 201 -18.77 -5.38 4.62
N ILE A 202 -18.43 -4.32 3.89
CA ILE A 202 -17.03 -4.08 3.47
C ILE A 202 -16.20 -3.75 4.69
N ARG A 203 -16.70 -2.92 5.60
CA ARG A 203 -15.98 -2.57 6.82
C ARG A 203 -15.63 -3.80 7.67
N SER A 204 -16.52 -4.78 7.78
CA SER A 204 -16.25 -6.06 8.44
C SER A 204 -15.11 -6.83 7.75
N ARG A 205 -15.16 -6.95 6.43
CA ARG A 205 -14.13 -7.64 5.63
C ARG A 205 -12.77 -6.94 5.70
N MET A 206 -12.76 -5.62 5.75
CA MET A 206 -11.51 -4.85 5.93
C MET A 206 -10.79 -5.21 7.23
N ARG A 207 -11.50 -5.52 8.33
CA ARG A 207 -10.88 -5.98 9.58
C ARG A 207 -10.17 -7.33 9.43
N GLU A 208 -10.68 -8.19 8.56
CA GLU A 208 -10.05 -9.48 8.26
C GLU A 208 -8.88 -9.33 7.29
N MET A 209 -8.99 -8.43 6.31
CA MET A 209 -8.02 -8.26 5.23
C MET A 209 -6.78 -7.47 5.63
N PHE A 210 -6.88 -6.55 6.60
CA PHE A 210 -5.84 -5.54 6.82
C PHE A 210 -5.30 -5.52 8.25
N ASN A 211 -4.00 -5.27 8.34
CA ASN A 211 -3.37 -4.70 9.54
C ASN A 211 -3.56 -3.19 9.49
N LEU A 212 -4.06 -2.59 10.56
CA LEU A 212 -4.12 -1.14 10.67
C LEU A 212 -2.77 -0.61 11.14
N VAL A 213 -2.15 0.19 10.30
CA VAL A 213 -0.95 0.98 10.62
C VAL A 213 -1.31 2.44 10.45
N ALA A 214 -1.16 3.26 11.48
CA ALA A 214 -1.66 4.63 11.46
C ALA A 214 -0.59 5.64 11.86
N PHE A 215 -0.53 6.75 11.12
CA PHE A 215 0.14 7.96 11.58
C PHE A 215 -0.56 8.50 12.82
N ASP A 216 0.18 9.26 13.61
CA ASP A 216 -0.45 10.02 14.68
C ASP A 216 -1.51 10.97 14.10
N LYS A 217 -2.65 11.09 14.80
CA LYS A 217 -3.76 11.96 14.38
C LYS A 217 -3.36 13.43 14.27
N ASP A 218 -2.34 13.83 15.04
CA ASP A 218 -1.81 15.19 15.07
C ASP A 218 -0.61 15.37 14.11
N SER A 219 -0.30 14.37 13.27
CA SER A 219 0.76 14.46 12.25
C SER A 219 0.51 15.64 11.32
N LYS A 220 1.52 16.49 11.18
CA LYS A 220 1.44 17.71 10.36
C LYS A 220 1.44 17.39 8.87
N ASP A 221 0.93 18.35 8.06
CA ASP A 221 1.14 18.32 6.61
C ASP A 221 2.64 18.51 6.32
N LYS A 222 3.22 17.56 5.56
CA LYS A 222 4.64 17.49 5.22
C LYS A 222 4.94 17.97 3.79
N ARG A 223 3.96 18.60 3.13
CA ARG A 223 4.08 19.09 1.75
C ARG A 223 4.68 20.49 1.67
N SER A 224 4.81 21.19 2.80
CA SER A 224 5.35 22.55 2.91
C SER A 224 6.84 22.54 3.21
#